data_33edc4b7da53c861ab25e6a46f672dda
#
_entry.id   33edc4b7da53c861ab25e6a46f672dda
#
_cell.length_a   1.000
_cell.length_b   1.000
_cell.length_c   1.000
_cell.angle_alpha   90.00
_cell.angle_beta   90.00
_cell.angle_gamma   90.00
#
_symmetry.space_group_name_H-M   'P 1'
#
loop_
_entity.id
_entity.type
_entity.pdbx_description
1 polymer ?
#
loop_
_entity_poly.entity_id
_entity_poly.type
_entity_poly.pdbx_seq_one_letter_code
_entity_poly.pdbx_strand_id
1 'polypeptide(L)'
;MVWRNFRAEPFVLLQGAASMSKSYGGGAYLLLDWLRDPEYTTIKLVGPSEQHLEDNLFSHIIKMHQDSAIPLPGHVGKLFIGLDPRQRRSAISGIVIPIGKKSGRLQGSKRFPRNGAVHPVFGRMSRLKIFIDEFENVPPGVIKDIENVMANYNGTEDAGTLFIGAAYNPTNIGGPAGVRAEPLNGWGSFNMETDEEWKSKRGWKVVRLDAAKCENVMQRETIFHGLQTYEGYQAIIRGSGGTESAGYFTFCRACFPMSGNAVSVIPQLMLDRSVATVTWRETPRIVVGIDIALEGGDTAKLAWGKAGVATGVTRQPTIQFPQGETVVFQGPQGRPGEKYLVQLCALMPLPKGDTWVMAQEVVRVCRLLNVDPDWVTMDRTGNGAGVHDIVKTLWSSAVRGVNYYQAASDKKIVAEDKTTAHESVNRMVSELWVALRKWMDYGRFFILPEVSLDKLGPQLVGRQISLGKVDAVESKKDFTDRNNPSPDEADATTLMLHSARMASGEIPAVTQDEVSTFVEVNRGQRFAAYREGGAIVGITDRFSGLNDEGGADSEDF
;
A
#
# COMPACT_ATOMS: atom_id res chain seq x y z
N MET A 1 -16.64 -22.52 7.45
CA MET A 1 -15.84 -22.11 6.28
C MET A 1 -14.36 -22.46 6.45
N VAL A 2 -13.58 -21.84 7.33
CA VAL A 2 -12.12 -22.00 7.48
C VAL A 2 -11.69 -23.46 7.65
N TRP A 3 -12.19 -24.18 8.65
CA TRP A 3 -11.78 -25.56 8.93
C TRP A 3 -12.16 -26.55 7.84
N ARG A 4 -13.26 -26.31 7.11
CA ARG A 4 -13.60 -27.11 5.92
C ARG A 4 -12.50 -27.01 4.86
N ASN A 5 -12.01 -25.79 4.59
CA ASN A 5 -10.95 -25.57 3.60
C ASN A 5 -9.59 -26.11 4.09
N PHE A 6 -9.26 -25.96 5.38
CA PHE A 6 -8.05 -26.53 5.95
C PHE A 6 -7.98 -28.06 5.87
N ARG A 7 -9.15 -28.68 5.87
CA ARG A 7 -9.27 -30.14 5.77
C ARG A 7 -9.23 -30.62 4.32
N ALA A 8 -9.77 -29.83 3.39
CA ALA A 8 -9.92 -30.19 1.99
C ALA A 8 -8.71 -29.81 1.12
N GLU A 9 -8.02 -28.73 1.45
CA GLU A 9 -7.01 -28.11 0.58
C GLU A 9 -5.62 -28.12 1.23
N PRO A 10 -4.56 -28.54 0.51
CA PRO A 10 -3.21 -28.56 1.05
C PRO A 10 -2.60 -27.17 1.21
N PHE A 11 -3.04 -26.19 0.45
CA PHE A 11 -2.54 -24.82 0.44
C PHE A 11 -3.67 -23.83 0.64
N VAL A 12 -3.70 -23.15 1.80
CA VAL A 12 -4.80 -22.23 2.16
C VAL A 12 -4.27 -20.89 2.62
N LEU A 13 -4.85 -19.82 2.12
CA LEU A 13 -4.63 -18.45 2.53
C LEU A 13 -5.88 -17.92 3.26
N LEU A 14 -5.71 -17.46 4.51
CA LEU A 14 -6.74 -16.76 5.27
C LEU A 14 -6.52 -15.24 5.12
N GLN A 15 -7.21 -14.64 4.18
CA GLN A 15 -7.25 -13.20 3.99
C GLN A 15 -8.30 -12.62 4.92
N GLY A 16 -7.91 -11.90 5.95
CA GLY A 16 -8.88 -11.49 6.96
C GLY A 16 -8.75 -10.04 7.41
N ALA A 17 -9.91 -9.45 7.72
CA ALA A 17 -10.00 -8.19 8.44
C ALA A 17 -9.37 -8.28 9.84
N ALA A 18 -9.25 -7.14 10.52
CA ALA A 18 -8.79 -7.11 11.90
C ALA A 18 -9.74 -7.87 12.83
N SER A 19 -9.20 -8.50 13.86
CA SER A 19 -9.98 -9.23 14.89
C SER A 19 -10.99 -10.26 14.35
N MET A 20 -10.67 -10.92 13.21
CA MET A 20 -11.49 -12.00 12.65
C MET A 20 -11.01 -13.38 13.07
N SER A 21 -10.29 -13.48 14.19
CA SER A 21 -9.81 -14.73 14.81
C SER A 21 -9.03 -15.66 13.89
N LYS A 22 -8.28 -15.10 12.91
CA LYS A 22 -7.48 -15.89 11.97
C LYS A 22 -6.48 -16.81 12.69
N SER A 23 -5.67 -16.24 13.57
CA SER A 23 -4.62 -16.93 14.31
C SER A 23 -5.22 -17.93 15.31
N TYR A 24 -6.28 -17.54 16.03
CA TYR A 24 -7.01 -18.41 16.96
C TYR A 24 -7.62 -19.62 16.23
N GLY A 25 -8.36 -19.39 15.14
CA GLY A 25 -9.01 -20.45 14.37
C GLY A 25 -8.02 -21.41 13.72
N GLY A 26 -6.89 -20.85 13.21
CA GLY A 26 -5.78 -21.63 12.68
C GLY A 26 -5.10 -22.50 13.75
N GLY A 27 -4.79 -21.90 14.89
CA GLY A 27 -4.18 -22.59 16.02
C GLY A 27 -5.07 -23.72 16.59
N ALA A 28 -6.34 -23.46 16.80
CA ALA A 28 -7.31 -24.45 17.26
C ALA A 28 -7.42 -25.65 16.31
N TYR A 29 -7.53 -25.40 15.01
CA TYR A 29 -7.56 -26.45 14.01
C TYR A 29 -6.29 -27.33 14.07
N LEU A 30 -5.12 -26.69 14.16
CA LEU A 30 -3.85 -27.42 14.16
C LEU A 30 -3.64 -28.24 15.44
N LEU A 31 -4.07 -27.75 16.60
CA LEU A 31 -4.06 -28.55 17.83
C LEU A 31 -4.93 -29.80 17.65
N LEU A 32 -6.16 -29.66 17.20
CA LEU A 32 -7.06 -30.79 16.97
C LEU A 32 -6.51 -31.76 15.91
N ASP A 33 -5.88 -31.23 14.86
CA ASP A 33 -5.28 -32.04 13.81
C ASP A 33 -4.03 -32.79 14.30
N TRP A 34 -3.21 -32.19 15.19
CA TRP A 34 -2.10 -32.86 15.86
C TRP A 34 -2.57 -33.99 16.76
N LEU A 35 -3.62 -33.78 17.53
CA LEU A 35 -4.18 -34.79 18.45
C LEU A 35 -4.72 -36.03 17.74
N ARG A 36 -5.02 -35.96 16.46
CA ARG A 36 -5.45 -37.13 15.66
C ARG A 36 -4.35 -38.16 15.41
N ASP A 37 -3.06 -37.72 15.41
CA ASP A 37 -1.92 -38.57 15.13
C ASP A 37 -0.62 -37.92 15.66
N PRO A 38 -0.49 -37.75 16.98
CA PRO A 38 0.55 -36.93 17.56
C PRO A 38 1.97 -37.53 17.37
N GLU A 39 2.12 -38.83 17.22
CA GLU A 39 3.41 -39.50 17.00
C GLU A 39 4.01 -39.19 15.63
N TYR A 40 3.15 -38.89 14.63
CA TYR A 40 3.59 -38.72 13.24
C TYR A 40 3.18 -37.35 12.65
N THR A 41 2.75 -36.41 13.46
CA THR A 41 2.37 -35.07 13.00
C THR A 41 3.34 -34.01 13.48
N THR A 42 4.04 -33.37 12.56
CA THR A 42 4.89 -32.23 12.82
C THR A 42 4.14 -30.96 12.41
N ILE A 43 3.99 -30.02 13.34
CA ILE A 43 3.39 -28.72 13.08
C ILE A 43 4.42 -27.61 13.33
N LYS A 44 4.59 -26.72 12.34
CA LYS A 44 5.44 -25.55 12.43
C LYS A 44 4.56 -24.29 12.40
N LEU A 45 4.55 -23.56 13.51
CA LEU A 45 3.90 -22.26 13.61
C LEU A 45 4.94 -21.17 13.38
N VAL A 46 4.73 -20.34 12.38
CA VAL A 46 5.70 -19.36 11.91
C VAL A 46 5.18 -17.96 12.20
N GLY A 47 6.01 -17.09 12.77
CA GLY A 47 5.66 -15.69 13.03
C GLY A 47 6.88 -14.78 13.03
N PRO A 48 6.68 -13.44 13.04
CA PRO A 48 7.75 -12.45 12.90
C PRO A 48 8.63 -12.32 14.15
N SER A 49 8.12 -12.62 15.32
CA SER A 49 8.86 -12.55 16.58
C SER A 49 8.43 -13.66 17.55
N GLU A 50 9.28 -13.93 18.55
CA GLU A 50 8.98 -14.89 19.61
C GLU A 50 7.76 -14.44 20.42
N GLN A 51 7.72 -13.17 20.78
CA GLN A 51 6.60 -12.60 21.52
C GLN A 51 5.29 -12.67 20.74
N HIS A 52 5.32 -12.39 19.42
CA HIS A 52 4.14 -12.52 18.57
C HIS A 52 3.60 -13.97 18.57
N LEU A 53 4.48 -14.95 18.43
CA LEU A 53 4.08 -16.37 18.48
C LEU A 53 3.51 -16.76 19.84
N GLU A 54 4.12 -16.27 20.93
CA GLU A 54 3.68 -16.54 22.29
C GLU A 54 2.29 -15.93 22.54
N ASP A 55 2.13 -14.64 22.28
CA ASP A 55 0.90 -13.90 22.61
C ASP A 55 -0.29 -14.25 21.70
N ASN A 56 -0.05 -14.43 20.40
CA ASN A 56 -1.13 -14.55 19.41
C ASN A 56 -1.47 -15.98 18.99
N LEU A 57 -0.52 -16.92 19.06
CA LEU A 57 -0.73 -18.30 18.65
C LEU A 57 -0.64 -19.29 19.82
N PHE A 58 0.51 -19.32 20.50
CA PHE A 58 0.75 -20.33 21.52
C PHE A 58 -0.06 -20.12 22.77
N SER A 59 -0.32 -18.89 23.22
CA SER A 59 -1.19 -18.60 24.37
C SER A 59 -2.56 -19.26 24.21
N HIS A 60 -3.16 -19.17 23.03
CA HIS A 60 -4.45 -19.76 22.74
C HIS A 60 -4.39 -21.29 22.66
N ILE A 61 -3.39 -21.85 21.97
CA ILE A 61 -3.24 -23.29 21.80
C ILE A 61 -2.92 -23.97 23.14
N ILE A 62 -2.03 -23.36 23.93
CA ILE A 62 -1.66 -23.84 25.26
C ILE A 62 -2.87 -23.80 26.19
N LYS A 63 -3.63 -22.68 26.17
CA LYS A 63 -4.85 -22.56 26.97
C LYS A 63 -5.87 -23.63 26.59
N MET A 64 -6.14 -23.84 25.29
CA MET A 64 -7.03 -24.91 24.83
C MET A 64 -6.57 -26.30 25.27
N HIS A 65 -5.26 -26.55 25.25
CA HIS A 65 -4.68 -27.81 25.67
C HIS A 65 -4.84 -28.03 27.19
N GLN A 66 -4.61 -26.98 27.99
CA GLN A 66 -4.66 -27.06 29.46
C GLN A 66 -6.09 -27.04 30.02
N ASP A 67 -6.99 -26.24 29.41
CA ASP A 67 -8.39 -26.10 29.85
C ASP A 67 -9.30 -27.22 29.31
N SER A 68 -8.75 -28.21 28.63
CA SER A 68 -9.53 -29.33 28.12
C SER A 68 -10.18 -30.14 29.23
N ALA A 69 -11.45 -30.49 29.08
CA ALA A 69 -12.20 -31.31 30.02
C ALA A 69 -11.61 -32.72 30.22
N ILE A 70 -10.78 -33.17 29.27
CA ILE A 70 -10.04 -34.42 29.35
C ILE A 70 -8.55 -34.13 29.25
N PRO A 71 -7.67 -34.87 29.95
CA PRO A 71 -6.23 -34.70 29.83
C PRO A 71 -5.79 -34.94 28.40
N LEU A 72 -5.16 -33.95 27.76
CA LEU A 72 -4.61 -34.09 26.44
C LEU A 72 -3.14 -34.55 26.49
N PRO A 73 -2.65 -35.35 25.53
CA PRO A 73 -1.29 -35.82 25.51
C PRO A 73 -0.31 -34.69 25.18
N GLY A 74 0.91 -34.80 25.72
CA GLY A 74 2.03 -33.94 25.36
C GLY A 74 2.50 -33.03 26.50
N HIS A 75 3.79 -32.71 26.44
CA HIS A 75 4.44 -31.72 27.29
C HIS A 75 4.28 -30.33 26.69
N VAL A 76 3.90 -29.39 27.51
CA VAL A 76 3.70 -27.98 27.12
C VAL A 76 4.94 -27.17 27.50
N GLY A 77 5.54 -26.49 26.54
CA GLY A 77 6.63 -25.53 26.73
C GLY A 77 6.26 -24.16 26.12
N LYS A 78 7.15 -23.19 26.24
CA LYS A 78 6.91 -21.80 25.80
C LYS A 78 6.40 -21.70 24.35
N LEU A 79 7.09 -22.34 23.41
CA LEU A 79 6.70 -22.42 21.97
C LEU A 79 6.72 -23.88 21.51
N PHE A 80 6.09 -24.76 22.30
CA PHE A 80 6.19 -26.19 22.09
C PHE A 80 5.03 -26.95 22.74
N ILE A 81 4.45 -27.90 22.00
CA ILE A 81 3.60 -28.96 22.53
C ILE A 81 4.01 -30.25 21.80
N GLY A 82 4.41 -31.29 22.55
CA GLY A 82 4.85 -32.54 21.93
C GLY A 82 4.97 -33.69 22.94
N LEU A 83 4.96 -34.93 22.45
CA LEU A 83 5.01 -36.11 23.31
C LEU A 83 6.35 -36.26 24.04
N ASP A 84 7.44 -35.84 23.43
CA ASP A 84 8.79 -35.83 24.01
C ASP A 84 9.37 -34.41 23.92
N PRO A 85 9.71 -33.75 25.05
CA PRO A 85 10.26 -32.38 25.05
C PRO A 85 11.63 -32.28 24.36
N ARG A 86 12.33 -33.38 24.13
CA ARG A 86 13.62 -33.43 23.42
C ARG A 86 13.47 -33.56 21.91
N GLN A 87 12.30 -33.95 21.42
CA GLN A 87 12.06 -34.19 19.99
C GLN A 87 11.14 -33.09 19.41
N ARG A 88 11.66 -32.35 18.46
CA ARG A 88 10.86 -31.41 17.69
C ARG A 88 10.15 -32.04 16.48
N ARG A 89 10.41 -33.31 16.21
CA ARG A 89 9.58 -34.13 15.33
C ARG A 89 8.33 -34.54 16.08
N SER A 90 7.24 -34.64 15.39
CA SER A 90 5.95 -35.04 15.99
C SER A 90 5.48 -34.11 17.09
N ALA A 91 5.71 -32.80 16.91
CA ALA A 91 5.34 -31.76 17.86
C ALA A 91 4.79 -30.51 17.15
N ILE A 92 4.04 -29.70 17.88
CA ILE A 92 3.74 -28.31 17.52
C ILE A 92 4.90 -27.45 18.02
N SER A 93 5.57 -26.72 17.14
CA SER A 93 6.72 -25.90 17.50
C SER A 93 6.74 -24.55 16.79
N GLY A 94 7.16 -23.50 17.50
CA GLY A 94 7.32 -22.15 16.96
C GLY A 94 8.61 -21.97 16.16
N ILE A 95 8.52 -21.23 15.07
CA ILE A 95 9.65 -20.76 14.27
C ILE A 95 9.54 -19.25 14.11
N VAL A 96 10.53 -18.55 14.63
CA VAL A 96 10.62 -17.08 14.49
C VAL A 96 11.39 -16.72 13.22
N ILE A 97 10.79 -15.86 12.40
CA ILE A 97 11.40 -15.31 11.18
C ILE A 97 11.37 -13.80 11.26
N PRO A 98 12.42 -13.16 11.76
CA PRO A 98 12.46 -11.71 11.89
C PRO A 98 12.34 -11.01 10.53
N ILE A 99 11.60 -9.91 10.51
CA ILE A 99 11.46 -9.04 9.33
C ILE A 99 12.84 -8.56 8.87
N GLY A 100 13.12 -8.61 7.57
CA GLY A 100 14.35 -8.13 6.97
C GLY A 100 15.56 -9.10 7.01
N LYS A 101 15.42 -10.32 7.58
CA LYS A 101 16.49 -11.31 7.57
C LYS A 101 16.27 -12.41 6.52
N LYS A 102 17.36 -12.87 5.88
CA LYS A 102 17.31 -14.06 5.01
C LYS A 102 16.92 -15.26 5.87
N SER A 103 15.89 -16.00 5.45
CA SER A 103 15.41 -17.18 6.14
C SER A 103 16.00 -18.44 5.50
N GLY A 104 16.33 -19.39 6.29
CA GLY A 104 16.63 -20.78 5.93
C GLY A 104 16.06 -21.73 6.99
N ARG A 105 15.24 -21.19 7.91
CA ARG A 105 14.79 -21.93 9.09
C ARG A 105 13.70 -22.96 8.79
N LEU A 106 13.00 -22.84 7.68
CA LEU A 106 12.07 -23.84 7.17
C LEU A 106 12.76 -24.90 6.30
N GLN A 107 14.01 -24.64 5.87
CA GLN A 107 14.81 -25.62 5.15
C GLN A 107 15.02 -26.86 6.05
N GLY A 108 14.77 -28.05 5.49
CA GLY A 108 14.82 -29.27 6.25
C GLY A 108 13.53 -29.71 6.94
N SER A 109 12.45 -28.90 6.89
CA SER A 109 11.13 -29.36 7.27
C SER A 109 10.63 -30.37 6.25
N LYS A 110 10.80 -31.66 6.58
CA LYS A 110 10.45 -32.78 5.68
C LYS A 110 9.58 -33.80 6.41
N ARG A 111 8.75 -34.47 5.64
CA ARG A 111 8.05 -35.64 6.11
C ARG A 111 9.05 -36.80 6.27
N PHE A 112 8.77 -37.70 7.18
CA PHE A 112 9.58 -38.90 7.42
C PHE A 112 8.71 -40.17 7.30
N PRO A 113 9.28 -41.31 6.93
CA PRO A 113 8.54 -42.56 6.89
C PRO A 113 8.04 -42.97 8.29
N ARG A 114 6.86 -43.57 8.35
CA ARG A 114 6.33 -44.17 9.57
C ARG A 114 7.08 -45.44 9.87
N ASN A 115 7.42 -45.64 11.12
CA ASN A 115 7.96 -46.91 11.60
C ASN A 115 6.77 -47.81 11.94
N GLY A 116 6.64 -48.95 11.27
CA GLY A 116 5.58 -49.93 11.53
C GLY A 116 4.41 -49.94 10.54
N ALA A 117 3.22 -50.19 11.01
CA ALA A 117 2.03 -50.35 10.16
C ALA A 117 1.64 -49.09 9.42
N VAL A 118 1.14 -49.24 8.23
CA VAL A 118 0.57 -48.14 7.41
C VAL A 118 -0.68 -47.59 8.11
N HIS A 119 -0.70 -46.29 8.35
CA HIS A 119 -1.90 -45.67 8.93
C HIS A 119 -3.04 -45.70 7.92
N PRO A 120 -4.28 -46.14 8.30
CA PRO A 120 -5.39 -46.32 7.36
C PRO A 120 -5.78 -45.05 6.58
N VAL A 121 -5.64 -43.87 7.23
CA VAL A 121 -6.00 -42.58 6.64
C VAL A 121 -4.79 -41.80 6.12
N PHE A 122 -3.64 -41.88 6.82
CA PHE A 122 -2.48 -41.02 6.52
C PHE A 122 -1.34 -41.74 5.78
N GLY A 123 -1.50 -43.01 5.43
CA GLY A 123 -0.56 -43.73 4.64
C GLY A 123 0.76 -44.03 5.34
N ARG A 124 1.87 -44.09 4.57
CA ARG A 124 3.22 -44.48 5.03
C ARG A 124 4.12 -43.35 5.50
N MET A 125 3.71 -42.09 5.25
CA MET A 125 4.51 -40.91 5.57
C MET A 125 3.95 -40.17 6.78
N SER A 126 4.84 -39.52 7.51
CA SER A 126 4.44 -38.57 8.56
C SER A 126 3.72 -37.36 7.95
N ARG A 127 2.97 -36.70 8.79
CA ARG A 127 2.20 -35.49 8.44
C ARG A 127 3.02 -34.24 8.72
N LEU A 128 3.05 -33.30 7.80
CA LEU A 128 3.72 -32.00 7.97
C LEU A 128 2.70 -30.87 7.77
N LYS A 129 2.56 -30.02 8.78
CA LYS A 129 1.70 -28.85 8.74
C LYS A 129 2.54 -27.62 9.02
N ILE A 130 2.40 -26.59 8.20
CA ILE A 130 3.04 -25.30 8.39
C ILE A 130 1.93 -24.25 8.42
N PHE A 131 1.94 -23.40 9.41
CA PHE A 131 1.02 -22.25 9.48
C PHE A 131 1.81 -20.99 9.75
N ILE A 132 1.61 -19.98 8.90
CA ILE A 132 2.35 -18.72 8.90
C ILE A 132 1.38 -17.62 9.28
N ASP A 133 1.65 -16.97 10.38
CA ASP A 133 0.91 -15.79 10.81
C ASP A 133 1.61 -14.51 10.34
N GLU A 134 0.84 -13.45 10.06
CA GLU A 134 1.31 -12.21 9.46
C GLU A 134 2.09 -12.42 8.15
N PHE A 135 1.52 -13.20 7.25
CA PHE A 135 2.17 -13.58 5.99
C PHE A 135 2.51 -12.39 5.09
N GLU A 136 1.84 -11.25 5.24
CA GLU A 136 2.15 -10.00 4.56
C GLU A 136 3.56 -9.47 4.87
N ASN A 137 4.10 -9.83 6.05
CA ASN A 137 5.40 -9.36 6.55
C ASN A 137 6.54 -10.37 6.32
N VAL A 138 6.26 -11.46 5.62
CA VAL A 138 7.23 -12.56 5.44
C VAL A 138 8.33 -12.19 4.43
N PRO A 139 9.63 -12.36 4.79
CA PRO A 139 10.73 -12.11 3.88
C PRO A 139 10.72 -13.03 2.65
N PRO A 140 11.23 -12.58 1.50
CA PRO A 140 11.28 -13.39 0.26
C PRO A 140 11.97 -14.75 0.42
N GLY A 141 12.93 -14.89 1.32
CA GLY A 141 13.60 -16.17 1.60
C GLY A 141 12.69 -17.26 2.13
N VAL A 142 11.68 -16.89 2.94
CA VAL A 142 10.67 -17.83 3.46
C VAL A 142 9.81 -18.38 2.33
N ILE A 143 9.52 -17.56 1.36
CA ILE A 143 8.76 -17.95 0.18
C ILE A 143 9.47 -19.09 -0.56
N LYS A 144 10.79 -18.95 -0.75
CA LYS A 144 11.61 -20.00 -1.35
C LYS A 144 11.63 -21.28 -0.50
N ASP A 145 11.66 -21.13 0.82
CA ASP A 145 11.58 -22.27 1.74
C ASP A 145 10.23 -22.99 1.61
N ILE A 146 9.12 -22.26 1.50
CA ILE A 146 7.78 -22.82 1.26
C ILE A 146 7.74 -23.55 -0.08
N GLU A 147 8.27 -22.98 -1.14
CA GLU A 147 8.34 -23.60 -2.47
C GLU A 147 9.16 -24.89 -2.44
N ASN A 148 10.25 -24.92 -1.69
CA ASN A 148 11.04 -26.14 -1.49
C ASN A 148 10.28 -27.23 -0.71
N VAL A 149 9.45 -26.84 0.27
CA VAL A 149 8.58 -27.80 0.98
C VAL A 149 7.48 -28.30 0.03
N MET A 150 6.90 -27.43 -0.79
CA MET A 150 5.89 -27.79 -1.78
C MET A 150 6.43 -28.70 -2.88
N ALA A 151 7.71 -28.61 -3.22
CA ALA A 151 8.35 -29.47 -4.23
C ALA A 151 8.32 -30.99 -3.85
N ASN A 152 8.07 -31.33 -2.58
CA ASN A 152 7.90 -32.73 -2.15
C ASN A 152 6.42 -33.19 -2.19
N TYR A 153 5.49 -32.32 -2.65
CA TYR A 153 4.10 -32.66 -2.83
C TYR A 153 3.89 -33.28 -4.21
N ASN A 154 3.34 -34.48 -4.25
CA ASN A 154 3.18 -35.24 -5.49
C ASN A 154 1.81 -35.07 -6.17
N GLY A 155 0.96 -34.18 -5.65
CA GLY A 155 -0.36 -33.88 -6.20
C GLY A 155 -1.45 -34.91 -5.90
N THR A 156 -1.11 -36.11 -5.45
CA THR A 156 -2.04 -37.21 -5.15
C THR A 156 -2.30 -37.38 -3.65
N GLU A 157 -1.50 -36.71 -2.81
CA GLU A 157 -1.65 -36.78 -1.36
C GLU A 157 -2.77 -35.84 -0.90
N ASP A 158 -3.57 -36.31 0.04
CA ASP A 158 -4.62 -35.49 0.62
C ASP A 158 -4.03 -34.37 1.53
N ALA A 159 -4.83 -33.34 1.79
CA ALA A 159 -4.45 -32.24 2.71
C ALA A 159 -4.17 -32.76 4.14
N GLY A 160 -4.50 -34.01 4.43
CA GLY A 160 -4.21 -34.67 5.70
C GLY A 160 -2.72 -34.87 5.93
N THR A 161 -1.89 -35.07 4.89
CA THR A 161 -0.47 -35.37 5.00
C THR A 161 0.44 -34.17 4.83
N LEU A 162 0.12 -33.24 3.94
CA LEU A 162 0.82 -31.97 3.79
C LEU A 162 -0.17 -30.81 3.82
N PHE A 163 0.09 -29.82 4.65
CA PHE A 163 -0.70 -28.60 4.72
C PHE A 163 0.22 -27.40 4.92
N ILE A 164 0.01 -26.37 4.13
CA ILE A 164 0.61 -25.07 4.32
C ILE A 164 -0.51 -24.03 4.36
N GLY A 165 -0.73 -23.43 5.52
CA GLY A 165 -1.67 -22.37 5.74
C GLY A 165 -0.96 -21.06 6.04
N ALA A 166 -1.56 -19.95 5.67
CA ALA A 166 -1.07 -18.63 6.06
C ALA A 166 -2.23 -17.68 6.35
N ALA A 167 -2.07 -16.87 7.38
CA ALA A 167 -3.02 -15.82 7.77
C ALA A 167 -2.39 -14.45 7.55
N TYR A 168 -3.15 -13.51 7.03
CA TYR A 168 -2.65 -12.16 6.75
C TYR A 168 -3.75 -11.10 6.67
N ASN A 169 -3.34 -9.84 6.77
CA ASN A 169 -4.14 -8.70 6.42
C ASN A 169 -3.76 -8.26 4.99
N PRO A 170 -4.71 -7.96 4.11
CA PRO A 170 -4.42 -7.62 2.71
C PRO A 170 -3.94 -6.17 2.58
N THR A 171 -2.69 -5.92 2.95
CA THR A 171 -2.06 -4.59 2.95
C THR A 171 -1.39 -4.25 1.63
N ASN A 172 -0.81 -5.24 0.95
CA ASN A 172 -0.02 -5.04 -0.27
C ASN A 172 -0.33 -6.09 -1.33
N ILE A 173 -0.98 -5.69 -2.41
CA ILE A 173 -1.35 -6.55 -3.53
C ILE A 173 -0.12 -7.12 -4.28
N GLY A 174 0.97 -6.38 -4.36
CA GLY A 174 2.25 -6.82 -4.94
C GLY A 174 3.14 -7.60 -3.97
N GLY A 175 2.74 -7.69 -2.70
CA GLY A 175 3.49 -8.42 -1.68
C GLY A 175 3.33 -9.94 -1.76
N PRO A 176 4.05 -10.69 -0.88
CA PRO A 176 4.03 -12.15 -0.88
C PRO A 176 2.64 -12.77 -0.82
N ALA A 177 1.76 -12.19 -0.01
CA ALA A 177 0.38 -12.63 0.14
C ALA A 177 -0.47 -12.30 -1.09
N GLY A 178 -0.42 -11.05 -1.59
CA GLY A 178 -1.21 -10.60 -2.73
C GLY A 178 -0.91 -11.36 -4.02
N VAL A 179 0.38 -11.58 -4.31
CA VAL A 179 0.81 -12.37 -5.48
C VAL A 179 0.32 -13.82 -5.41
N ARG A 180 0.19 -14.41 -4.21
CA ARG A 180 -0.30 -15.79 -4.05
C ARG A 180 -1.81 -15.89 -3.99
N ALA A 181 -2.48 -14.85 -3.54
CA ALA A 181 -3.92 -14.80 -3.46
C ALA A 181 -4.60 -14.38 -4.78
N GLU A 182 -3.84 -13.92 -5.78
CA GLU A 182 -4.39 -13.41 -7.04
C GLU A 182 -5.37 -14.42 -7.68
N PRO A 183 -6.63 -14.01 -7.93
CA PRO A 183 -7.63 -14.87 -8.58
C PRO A 183 -7.18 -15.37 -9.95
N LEU A 184 -7.71 -16.49 -10.42
CA LEU A 184 -7.37 -17.07 -11.73
C LEU A 184 -7.45 -16.05 -12.88
N ASN A 185 -8.47 -15.19 -12.86
CA ASN A 185 -8.70 -14.17 -13.87
C ASN A 185 -8.09 -12.80 -13.53
N GLY A 186 -7.20 -12.75 -12.52
CA GLY A 186 -6.57 -11.52 -12.04
C GLY A 186 -7.43 -10.73 -11.05
N TRP A 187 -6.83 -9.76 -10.37
CA TRP A 187 -7.51 -8.93 -9.37
C TRP A 187 -8.65 -8.08 -9.96
N GLY A 188 -8.61 -7.76 -11.26
CA GLY A 188 -9.70 -7.04 -11.95
C GLY A 188 -11.02 -7.82 -12.02
N SER A 189 -10.99 -9.16 -11.82
CA SER A 189 -12.21 -9.98 -11.76
C SER A 189 -12.78 -10.15 -10.36
N PHE A 190 -12.05 -9.70 -9.33
CA PHE A 190 -12.44 -9.84 -7.94
C PHE A 190 -13.61 -8.91 -7.58
N ASN A 191 -14.66 -9.49 -7.00
CA ASN A 191 -15.82 -8.76 -6.51
C ASN A 191 -15.86 -8.80 -4.97
N MET A 192 -15.68 -7.65 -4.34
CA MET A 192 -15.66 -7.50 -2.89
C MET A 192 -16.96 -7.96 -2.21
N GLU A 193 -18.10 -7.85 -2.87
CA GLU A 193 -19.40 -8.20 -2.26
C GLU A 193 -19.69 -9.69 -2.31
N THR A 194 -19.21 -10.39 -3.34
CA THR A 194 -19.57 -11.79 -3.59
C THR A 194 -18.45 -12.79 -3.30
N ASP A 195 -17.19 -12.39 -3.50
CA ASP A 195 -16.07 -13.34 -3.46
C ASP A 195 -15.54 -13.54 -2.04
N GLU A 196 -15.95 -14.63 -1.43
CA GLU A 196 -15.50 -15.07 -0.10
C GLU A 196 -14.46 -16.18 -0.18
N GLU A 197 -14.48 -16.99 -1.22
CA GLU A 197 -13.57 -18.09 -1.44
C GLU A 197 -13.21 -18.21 -2.92
N TRP A 198 -11.92 -18.34 -3.24
CA TRP A 198 -11.49 -18.60 -4.62
C TRP A 198 -10.23 -19.45 -4.69
N LYS A 199 -9.92 -19.96 -5.88
CA LYS A 199 -8.65 -20.60 -6.20
C LYS A 199 -7.76 -19.57 -6.87
N SER A 200 -6.54 -19.42 -6.39
CA SER A 200 -5.59 -18.47 -6.95
C SER A 200 -4.84 -19.04 -8.17
N LYS A 201 -4.24 -18.16 -8.98
CA LYS A 201 -3.35 -18.54 -10.10
C LYS A 201 -2.21 -19.47 -9.66
N ARG A 202 -1.78 -19.38 -8.41
CA ARG A 202 -0.70 -20.21 -7.84
C ARG A 202 -1.20 -21.45 -7.10
N GLY A 203 -2.48 -21.82 -7.29
CA GLY A 203 -3.07 -23.03 -6.75
C GLY A 203 -3.44 -22.98 -5.26
N TRP A 204 -3.39 -21.81 -4.61
CA TRP A 204 -3.83 -21.66 -3.24
C TRP A 204 -5.35 -21.49 -3.17
N LYS A 205 -5.97 -22.09 -2.18
CA LYS A 205 -7.36 -21.77 -1.81
C LYS A 205 -7.34 -20.54 -0.92
N VAL A 206 -7.97 -19.46 -1.35
CA VAL A 206 -8.12 -18.24 -0.56
C VAL A 206 -9.48 -18.25 0.11
N VAL A 207 -9.49 -17.93 1.40
CA VAL A 207 -10.70 -17.76 2.21
C VAL A 207 -10.67 -16.36 2.80
N ARG A 208 -11.64 -15.53 2.44
CA ARG A 208 -11.75 -14.15 2.89
C ARG A 208 -12.69 -14.04 4.09
N LEU A 209 -12.21 -13.38 5.13
CA LEU A 209 -12.94 -13.13 6.37
C LEU A 209 -13.26 -11.63 6.46
N ASP A 210 -14.35 -11.24 5.84
CA ASP A 210 -14.86 -9.86 5.77
C ASP A 210 -15.58 -9.51 7.09
N ALA A 211 -15.10 -8.47 7.79
CA ALA A 211 -15.71 -8.05 9.04
C ALA A 211 -17.11 -7.42 8.85
N ALA A 212 -17.41 -6.86 7.67
CA ALA A 212 -18.76 -6.38 7.37
C ALA A 212 -19.80 -7.51 7.37
N LYS A 213 -19.36 -8.76 7.18
CA LYS A 213 -20.19 -9.97 7.21
C LYS A 213 -20.08 -10.73 8.54
N CYS A 214 -19.38 -10.17 9.53
CA CYS A 214 -19.33 -10.70 10.89
C CYS A 214 -20.67 -10.48 11.59
N GLU A 215 -21.16 -11.50 12.30
CA GLU A 215 -22.45 -11.43 12.99
C GLU A 215 -22.52 -10.27 13.98
N ASN A 216 -21.44 -10.02 14.75
CA ASN A 216 -21.36 -8.87 15.67
C ASN A 216 -21.56 -7.53 14.96
N VAL A 217 -21.03 -7.40 13.73
CA VAL A 217 -21.13 -6.16 12.94
C VAL A 217 -22.50 -6.04 12.29
N MET A 218 -23.04 -7.14 11.75
CA MET A 218 -24.35 -7.15 11.09
C MET A 218 -25.50 -6.89 12.08
N GLN A 219 -25.45 -7.54 13.25
CA GLN A 219 -26.48 -7.39 14.28
C GLN A 219 -26.25 -6.16 15.18
N ARG A 220 -25.08 -5.52 15.09
CA ARG A 220 -24.64 -4.39 15.94
C ARG A 220 -24.64 -4.77 17.42
N GLU A 221 -24.33 -6.01 17.72
CA GLU A 221 -24.31 -6.59 19.06
C GLU A 221 -23.13 -7.55 19.21
N THR A 222 -22.52 -7.64 20.39
CA THR A 222 -21.43 -8.58 20.66
C THR A 222 -21.98 -9.96 20.97
N ILE A 223 -22.24 -10.75 19.93
CA ILE A 223 -22.71 -12.14 20.01
C ILE A 223 -21.54 -13.08 20.26
N PHE A 224 -20.45 -12.88 19.55
CA PHE A 224 -19.23 -13.70 19.66
C PHE A 224 -18.09 -12.88 20.24
N HIS A 225 -17.71 -13.17 21.50
CA HIS A 225 -16.53 -12.57 22.12
C HIS A 225 -15.26 -12.96 21.37
N GLY A 226 -14.36 -12.01 21.18
CA GLY A 226 -13.09 -12.22 20.43
C GLY A 226 -13.18 -12.02 18.92
N LEU A 227 -14.38 -11.80 18.36
CA LEU A 227 -14.56 -11.27 17.01
C LEU A 227 -14.72 -9.75 17.03
N GLN A 228 -14.51 -9.13 15.88
CA GLN A 228 -14.65 -7.69 15.71
C GLN A 228 -16.06 -7.23 16.14
N THR A 229 -16.12 -6.25 17.02
CA THR A 229 -17.38 -5.63 17.44
C THR A 229 -17.83 -4.57 16.45
N TYR A 230 -19.11 -4.18 16.49
CA TYR A 230 -19.63 -3.08 15.67
C TYR A 230 -18.93 -1.75 15.98
N GLU A 231 -18.67 -1.45 17.26
CA GLU A 231 -17.96 -0.26 17.70
C GLU A 231 -16.51 -0.24 17.20
N GLY A 232 -15.81 -1.37 17.27
CA GLY A 232 -14.46 -1.54 16.75
C GLY A 232 -14.42 -1.35 15.23
N TYR A 233 -15.40 -1.91 14.51
CA TYR A 233 -15.56 -1.73 13.07
C TYR A 233 -15.75 -0.24 12.70
N GLN A 234 -16.64 0.47 13.42
CA GLN A 234 -16.86 1.90 13.24
C GLN A 234 -15.64 2.77 13.62
N ALA A 235 -14.90 2.35 14.65
CA ALA A 235 -13.65 3.03 15.05
C ALA A 235 -12.59 2.95 13.96
N ILE A 236 -12.44 1.78 13.32
CA ILE A 236 -11.51 1.63 12.18
C ILE A 236 -11.93 2.53 11.02
N ILE A 237 -13.21 2.58 10.65
CA ILE A 237 -13.70 3.45 9.58
C ILE A 237 -13.35 4.92 9.89
N ARG A 238 -13.67 5.40 11.09
CA ARG A 238 -13.36 6.78 11.49
C ARG A 238 -11.87 7.06 11.52
N GLY A 239 -11.09 6.15 12.12
CA GLY A 239 -9.64 6.30 12.24
C GLY A 239 -8.90 6.21 10.92
N SER A 240 -9.45 5.50 9.94
CA SER A 240 -8.86 5.34 8.61
C SER A 240 -9.23 6.45 7.62
N GLY A 241 -10.16 7.33 7.96
CA GLY A 241 -10.60 8.40 7.05
C GLY A 241 -11.81 8.04 6.19
N GLY A 242 -12.65 7.07 6.62
CA GLY A 242 -13.90 6.71 5.96
C GLY A 242 -13.84 5.40 5.16
N THR A 243 -14.97 5.09 4.48
CA THR A 243 -15.16 3.83 3.74
C THR A 243 -14.38 3.74 2.42
N GLU A 244 -13.77 4.82 1.98
CA GLU A 244 -12.91 4.87 0.78
C GLU A 244 -11.42 4.68 1.13
N SER A 245 -11.09 4.57 2.40
CA SER A 245 -9.70 4.51 2.87
C SER A 245 -9.08 3.12 2.69
N ALA A 246 -7.77 3.07 2.51
CA ALA A 246 -7.02 1.82 2.49
C ALA A 246 -7.23 1.00 3.78
N GLY A 247 -7.31 1.66 4.93
CA GLY A 247 -7.59 1.02 6.21
C GLY A 247 -8.95 0.34 6.27
N TYR A 248 -9.98 0.95 5.70
CA TYR A 248 -11.29 0.31 5.58
C TYR A 248 -11.23 -0.96 4.74
N PHE A 249 -10.65 -0.90 3.54
CA PHE A 249 -10.53 -2.09 2.68
C PHE A 249 -9.75 -3.20 3.37
N THR A 250 -8.61 -2.89 3.97
CA THR A 250 -7.75 -3.88 4.63
C THR A 250 -8.36 -4.45 5.91
N PHE A 251 -8.75 -3.57 6.85
CA PHE A 251 -9.06 -3.98 8.22
C PHE A 251 -10.56 -4.19 8.49
N CYS A 252 -11.43 -3.71 7.59
CA CYS A 252 -12.86 -3.95 7.66
C CYS A 252 -13.33 -4.97 6.62
N ARG A 253 -12.97 -4.78 5.34
CA ARG A 253 -13.48 -5.60 4.24
C ARG A 253 -12.56 -6.77 3.88
N ALA A 254 -11.43 -6.91 4.53
CA ALA A 254 -10.44 -7.94 4.19
C ALA A 254 -10.12 -7.98 2.69
N CYS A 255 -9.95 -6.81 2.08
CA CYS A 255 -9.60 -6.65 0.68
C CYS A 255 -8.29 -5.90 0.54
N PHE A 256 -7.52 -6.24 -0.49
CA PHE A 256 -6.42 -5.35 -0.87
C PHE A 256 -7.02 -4.00 -1.24
N PRO A 257 -6.48 -2.90 -0.69
CA PRO A 257 -6.96 -1.59 -1.08
C PRO A 257 -6.72 -1.43 -2.59
N MET A 258 -7.77 -1.21 -3.34
CA MET A 258 -7.70 -0.92 -4.78
C MET A 258 -6.86 0.33 -5.05
N SER A 259 -6.63 1.11 -4.01
CA SER A 259 -5.82 2.32 -3.97
C SER A 259 -4.31 2.07 -3.77
N GLY A 260 -3.80 0.85 -3.93
CA GLY A 260 -2.38 0.53 -3.68
C GLY A 260 -2.04 0.39 -2.18
N ASN A 261 -0.75 0.39 -1.85
CA ASN A 261 -0.31 0.35 -0.46
C ASN A 261 -0.89 1.51 0.35
N ALA A 262 -1.20 1.27 1.62
CA ALA A 262 -1.59 2.34 2.56
C ALA A 262 -0.55 3.47 2.68
N VAL A 263 0.67 3.21 2.23
CA VAL A 263 1.78 4.17 2.15
C VAL A 263 2.10 4.61 0.72
N SER A 264 1.27 4.29 -0.27
CA SER A 264 1.46 4.78 -1.64
C SER A 264 1.30 6.30 -1.67
N VAL A 265 2.19 6.99 -2.38
CA VAL A 265 2.04 8.44 -2.60
C VAL A 265 0.75 8.72 -3.37
N ILE A 266 0.48 7.96 -4.42
CA ILE A 266 -0.72 8.13 -5.27
C ILE A 266 -1.50 6.81 -5.27
N PRO A 267 -2.60 6.71 -4.52
CA PRO A 267 -3.47 5.53 -4.52
C PRO A 267 -4.06 5.23 -5.91
N GLN A 268 -4.30 3.95 -6.20
CA GLN A 268 -4.86 3.52 -7.50
C GLN A 268 -6.19 4.22 -7.82
N LEU A 269 -7.09 4.31 -6.84
CA LEU A 269 -8.38 4.98 -7.03
C LEU A 269 -8.22 6.47 -7.40
N MET A 270 -7.21 7.15 -6.82
CA MET A 270 -6.89 8.54 -7.17
C MET A 270 -6.38 8.64 -8.60
N LEU A 271 -5.53 7.70 -9.03
CA LEU A 271 -5.07 7.60 -10.41
C LEU A 271 -6.24 7.38 -11.37
N ASP A 272 -7.11 6.43 -11.09
CA ASP A 272 -8.27 6.10 -11.92
C ASP A 272 -9.23 7.29 -12.07
N ARG A 273 -9.48 8.02 -10.97
CA ARG A 273 -10.30 9.24 -10.97
C ARG A 273 -9.65 10.40 -11.75
N SER A 274 -8.35 10.36 -11.92
CA SER A 274 -7.61 11.41 -12.62
C SER A 274 -7.53 11.19 -14.13
N VAL A 275 -8.04 10.08 -14.67
CA VAL A 275 -8.08 9.84 -16.12
C VAL A 275 -9.34 10.48 -16.70
N ALA A 276 -9.17 11.62 -17.38
CA ALA A 276 -10.30 12.36 -17.95
C ALA A 276 -9.83 13.33 -19.06
N THR A 277 -10.77 13.68 -19.94
CA THR A 277 -10.59 14.77 -20.91
C THR A 277 -11.05 16.10 -20.29
N VAL A 278 -10.21 17.12 -20.34
CA VAL A 278 -10.50 18.45 -19.78
C VAL A 278 -11.19 19.33 -20.83
N THR A 279 -12.27 20.00 -20.43
CA THR A 279 -12.94 21.04 -21.24
C THR A 279 -12.39 22.41 -20.85
N TRP A 280 -11.54 22.95 -21.69
CA TRP A 280 -10.88 24.23 -21.47
C TRP A 280 -11.81 25.41 -21.80
N ARG A 281 -11.74 26.45 -20.99
CA ARG A 281 -12.46 27.72 -21.25
C ARG A 281 -11.82 28.52 -22.39
N GLU A 282 -10.49 28.54 -22.40
CA GLU A 282 -9.66 29.23 -23.38
C GLU A 282 -8.46 28.36 -23.77
N THR A 283 -7.68 28.77 -24.74
CA THR A 283 -6.50 28.02 -25.18
C THR A 283 -5.52 27.85 -24.01
N PRO A 284 -5.28 26.60 -23.54
CA PRO A 284 -4.38 26.35 -22.42
C PRO A 284 -2.93 26.55 -22.83
N ARG A 285 -2.06 26.85 -21.88
CA ARG A 285 -0.61 26.89 -22.06
C ARG A 285 -0.06 25.47 -22.15
N ILE A 286 0.94 25.28 -23.02
CA ILE A 286 1.73 24.04 -23.06
C ILE A 286 2.72 24.07 -21.90
N VAL A 287 2.89 22.93 -21.24
CA VAL A 287 3.79 22.75 -20.09
C VAL A 287 4.60 21.49 -20.28
N VAL A 288 5.89 21.52 -19.90
CA VAL A 288 6.84 20.42 -20.12
C VAL A 288 7.64 20.14 -18.86
N GLY A 289 7.81 18.84 -18.56
CA GLY A 289 8.71 18.31 -17.55
C GLY A 289 9.67 17.29 -18.15
N ILE A 290 10.94 17.32 -17.77
CA ILE A 290 11.98 16.48 -18.39
C ILE A 290 12.82 15.83 -17.29
N ASP A 291 12.78 14.50 -17.23
CA ASP A 291 13.65 13.66 -16.41
C ASP A 291 14.82 13.17 -17.25
N ILE A 292 16.05 13.50 -16.85
CA ILE A 292 17.27 13.23 -17.62
C ILE A 292 17.95 11.96 -17.11
N ALA A 293 18.21 11.02 -18.02
CA ALA A 293 19.03 9.84 -17.77
C ALA A 293 20.04 9.68 -18.92
N LEU A 294 21.33 9.69 -18.62
CA LEU A 294 22.41 9.57 -19.65
C LEU A 294 23.03 8.17 -19.67
N GLU A 295 23.11 7.49 -18.52
CA GLU A 295 23.82 6.21 -18.37
C GLU A 295 22.94 5.16 -17.67
N GLY A 296 23.21 3.89 -17.93
CA GLY A 296 22.52 2.77 -17.28
C GLY A 296 21.25 2.29 -17.99
N GLY A 297 20.36 1.64 -17.23
CA GLY A 297 19.10 1.09 -17.73
C GLY A 297 17.96 2.12 -17.83
N ASP A 298 18.13 3.31 -17.25
CA ASP A 298 17.14 4.36 -17.21
C ASP A 298 16.98 5.05 -18.56
N THR A 299 15.79 5.53 -18.86
CA THR A 299 15.47 6.21 -20.13
C THR A 299 15.02 7.63 -19.84
N ALA A 300 15.73 8.62 -20.37
CA ALA A 300 15.30 10.00 -20.28
C ALA A 300 13.89 10.19 -20.86
N LYS A 301 13.03 10.90 -20.14
CA LYS A 301 11.62 11.09 -20.47
C LYS A 301 11.24 12.56 -20.50
N LEU A 302 10.41 12.89 -21.46
CA LEU A 302 9.74 14.17 -21.56
C LEU A 302 8.23 13.96 -21.38
N ALA A 303 7.66 14.62 -20.37
CA ALA A 303 6.22 14.73 -20.18
C ALA A 303 5.76 16.09 -20.70
N TRP A 304 4.72 16.14 -21.53
CA TRP A 304 4.10 17.39 -21.89
C TRP A 304 2.60 17.38 -21.65
N GLY A 305 2.06 18.54 -21.35
CA GLY A 305 0.67 18.69 -21.02
C GLY A 305 0.14 20.09 -21.28
N LYS A 306 -1.05 20.32 -20.81
CA LYS A 306 -1.80 21.59 -20.91
C LYS A 306 -2.14 22.11 -19.53
N ALA A 307 -2.06 23.42 -19.34
CA ALA A 307 -2.40 24.09 -18.10
C ALA A 307 -3.22 25.35 -18.39
N GLY A 308 -4.30 25.56 -17.64
CA GLY A 308 -5.18 26.71 -17.84
C GLY A 308 -6.52 26.58 -17.11
N VAL A 309 -7.41 27.53 -17.38
CA VAL A 309 -8.74 27.56 -16.81
C VAL A 309 -9.68 26.63 -17.57
N ALA A 310 -10.39 25.77 -16.86
CA ALA A 310 -11.31 24.79 -17.40
C ALA A 310 -12.72 24.93 -16.79
N THR A 311 -13.73 24.51 -17.54
CA THR A 311 -15.14 24.52 -17.15
C THR A 311 -15.67 23.16 -16.75
N GLY A 312 -14.96 22.09 -17.05
CA GLY A 312 -15.38 20.75 -16.69
C GLY A 312 -14.40 19.67 -17.14
N VAL A 313 -14.74 18.42 -16.83
CA VAL A 313 -14.00 17.22 -17.23
C VAL A 313 -14.96 16.11 -17.63
N THR A 314 -14.54 15.27 -18.58
CA THR A 314 -15.29 14.08 -19.02
C THR A 314 -14.44 12.84 -18.79
N ARG A 315 -14.92 11.92 -17.94
CA ARG A 315 -14.32 10.60 -17.70
C ARG A 315 -14.90 9.58 -18.66
N GLN A 316 -14.04 8.77 -19.24
CA GLN A 316 -14.44 7.63 -20.05
C GLN A 316 -15.08 6.55 -19.18
N PRO A 317 -15.98 5.69 -19.74
CA PRO A 317 -16.45 4.50 -19.05
C PRO A 317 -15.29 3.63 -18.60
N THR A 318 -15.29 3.23 -17.33
CA THR A 318 -14.34 2.30 -16.73
C THR A 318 -15.10 1.24 -15.93
N ILE A 319 -14.39 0.22 -15.44
CA ILE A 319 -15.01 -0.80 -14.55
C ILE A 319 -15.61 -0.13 -13.30
N GLN A 320 -14.97 0.92 -12.78
CA GLN A 320 -15.44 1.66 -11.60
C GLN A 320 -16.51 2.71 -11.95
N PHE A 321 -16.50 3.22 -13.16
CA PHE A 321 -17.46 4.21 -13.68
C PHE A 321 -18.07 3.73 -15.00
N PRO A 322 -18.99 2.72 -14.97
CA PRO A 322 -19.43 2.02 -16.18
C PRO A 322 -20.16 2.91 -17.21
N GLN A 323 -20.72 4.04 -16.78
CA GLN A 323 -21.44 4.96 -17.67
C GLN A 323 -20.58 6.16 -18.10
N GLY A 324 -19.33 6.24 -17.62
CA GLY A 324 -18.55 7.48 -17.71
C GLY A 324 -19.19 8.58 -16.86
N GLU A 325 -18.56 9.74 -16.84
CA GLU A 325 -19.07 10.88 -16.07
C GLU A 325 -18.62 12.19 -16.72
N THR A 326 -19.54 13.11 -16.91
CA THR A 326 -19.19 14.50 -17.27
C THR A 326 -19.50 15.41 -16.09
N VAL A 327 -18.45 16.01 -15.54
CA VAL A 327 -18.53 16.97 -14.43
C VAL A 327 -18.36 18.37 -15.00
N VAL A 328 -19.41 19.19 -14.88
CA VAL A 328 -19.36 20.64 -15.14
C VAL A 328 -19.12 21.33 -13.81
N PHE A 329 -18.10 22.17 -13.74
CA PHE A 329 -17.80 22.87 -12.49
C PHE A 329 -18.90 23.86 -12.15
N GLN A 330 -19.27 23.90 -10.86
CA GLN A 330 -20.29 24.80 -10.32
C GLN A 330 -19.60 25.97 -9.62
N GLY A 331 -19.98 27.18 -10.00
CA GLY A 331 -19.60 28.40 -9.33
C GLY A 331 -20.64 28.84 -8.30
N PRO A 332 -20.40 29.97 -7.61
CA PRO A 332 -21.38 30.56 -6.69
C PRO A 332 -22.74 30.81 -7.36
N GLN A 333 -23.83 30.57 -6.62
CA GLN A 333 -25.21 30.80 -7.06
C GLN A 333 -25.63 30.00 -8.32
N GLY A 334 -25.04 28.80 -8.55
CA GLY A 334 -25.40 27.96 -9.69
C GLY A 334 -24.90 28.44 -11.06
N ARG A 335 -24.01 29.41 -11.09
CA ARG A 335 -23.33 29.85 -12.32
C ARG A 335 -22.28 28.78 -12.70
N PRO A 336 -21.90 28.66 -13.99
CA PRO A 336 -20.78 27.85 -14.39
C PRO A 336 -19.53 28.21 -13.60
N GLY A 337 -18.90 27.22 -12.95
CA GLY A 337 -17.68 27.39 -12.21
C GLY A 337 -16.46 27.19 -13.10
N GLU A 338 -15.32 27.63 -12.61
CA GLU A 338 -14.05 27.54 -13.31
C GLU A 338 -12.98 27.08 -12.33
N LYS A 339 -12.06 26.24 -12.83
CA LYS A 339 -10.91 25.80 -12.06
C LYS A 339 -9.64 25.84 -12.92
N TYR A 340 -8.53 26.22 -12.32
CA TYR A 340 -7.24 26.07 -12.97
C TYR A 340 -6.82 24.60 -12.88
N LEU A 341 -6.59 23.98 -14.03
CA LEU A 341 -6.25 22.56 -14.17
C LEU A 341 -4.94 22.37 -14.92
N VAL A 342 -4.32 21.20 -14.69
CA VAL A 342 -3.20 20.67 -15.46
C VAL A 342 -3.59 19.32 -16.00
N GLN A 343 -3.33 19.05 -17.28
CA GLN A 343 -3.58 17.77 -17.94
C GLN A 343 -2.31 17.24 -18.59
N LEU A 344 -1.88 16.03 -18.22
CA LEU A 344 -0.84 15.29 -18.95
C LEU A 344 -1.41 14.81 -20.28
N CYS A 345 -0.73 15.15 -21.38
CA CYS A 345 -1.17 14.81 -22.74
C CYS A 345 -0.34 13.72 -23.40
N ALA A 346 0.97 13.65 -23.12
CA ALA A 346 1.82 12.55 -23.60
C ALA A 346 3.13 12.45 -22.83
N LEU A 347 3.73 11.27 -22.93
CA LEU A 347 5.05 10.90 -22.46
C LEU A 347 5.91 10.48 -23.64
N MET A 348 7.07 11.07 -23.80
CA MET A 348 7.96 10.83 -24.91
C MET A 348 9.32 10.35 -24.41
N PRO A 349 9.86 9.23 -24.92
CA PRO A 349 11.25 8.88 -24.67
C PRO A 349 12.17 9.86 -25.40
N LEU A 350 13.24 10.28 -24.73
CA LEU A 350 14.30 11.03 -25.37
C LEU A 350 15.40 10.05 -25.86
N PRO A 351 16.13 10.38 -26.94
CA PRO A 351 17.16 9.50 -27.45
C PRO A 351 18.30 9.34 -26.45
N LYS A 352 18.91 8.17 -26.42
CA LYS A 352 20.16 7.97 -25.70
C LYS A 352 21.30 8.69 -26.42
N GLY A 353 22.14 9.40 -25.68
CA GLY A 353 23.25 10.13 -26.26
C GLY A 353 24.05 10.86 -25.19
N ASP A 354 25.03 11.64 -25.65
CA ASP A 354 25.75 12.56 -24.78
C ASP A 354 24.88 13.77 -24.39
N THR A 355 25.40 14.59 -23.49
CA THR A 355 24.69 15.78 -22.97
C THR A 355 24.31 16.77 -24.07
N TRP A 356 25.13 16.89 -25.11
CA TRP A 356 24.90 17.81 -26.21
C TRP A 356 23.73 17.35 -27.10
N VAL A 357 23.76 16.08 -27.51
CA VAL A 357 22.70 15.47 -28.34
C VAL A 357 21.36 15.52 -27.60
N MET A 358 21.36 15.20 -26.31
CA MET A 358 20.17 15.27 -25.47
C MET A 358 19.62 16.69 -25.40
N ALA A 359 20.47 17.68 -25.16
CA ALA A 359 20.07 19.08 -25.07
C ALA A 359 19.49 19.60 -26.40
N GLN A 360 20.10 19.24 -27.55
CA GLN A 360 19.56 19.59 -28.85
C GLN A 360 18.19 18.99 -29.10
N GLU A 361 17.97 17.74 -28.73
CA GLU A 361 16.67 17.08 -28.87
C GLU A 361 15.61 17.71 -27.98
N VAL A 362 15.94 18.01 -26.71
CA VAL A 362 15.04 18.75 -25.81
C VAL A 362 14.61 20.06 -26.44
N VAL A 363 15.55 20.87 -26.92
CA VAL A 363 15.26 22.16 -27.57
C VAL A 363 14.40 21.97 -28.84
N ARG A 364 14.73 20.97 -29.66
CA ARG A 364 13.95 20.64 -30.86
C ARG A 364 12.50 20.32 -30.54
N VAL A 365 12.26 19.44 -29.56
CA VAL A 365 10.92 19.02 -29.12
C VAL A 365 10.15 20.19 -28.51
N CYS A 366 10.79 20.97 -27.64
CA CYS A 366 10.16 22.13 -27.02
C CYS A 366 9.73 23.20 -28.03
N ARG A 367 10.56 23.44 -29.07
CA ARG A 367 10.21 24.34 -30.19
C ARG A 367 9.08 23.78 -31.05
N LEU A 368 9.06 22.46 -31.29
CA LEU A 368 7.98 21.80 -32.03
C LEU A 368 6.64 21.89 -31.29
N LEU A 369 6.67 21.76 -29.97
CA LEU A 369 5.49 21.94 -29.12
C LEU A 369 5.08 23.41 -28.95
N ASN A 370 5.90 24.36 -29.43
CA ASN A 370 5.71 25.80 -29.25
C ASN A 370 5.49 26.19 -27.77
N VAL A 371 6.29 25.60 -26.87
CA VAL A 371 6.20 25.90 -25.43
C VAL A 371 7.07 27.10 -25.08
N ASP A 372 6.55 27.98 -24.22
CA ASP A 372 7.32 29.09 -23.66
C ASP A 372 8.40 28.54 -22.70
N PRO A 373 9.66 29.00 -22.76
CA PRO A 373 10.75 28.43 -21.96
C PRO A 373 10.53 28.46 -20.43
N ASP A 374 9.80 29.41 -19.93
CA ASP A 374 9.43 29.52 -18.50
C ASP A 374 8.35 28.51 -18.06
N TRP A 375 7.75 27.79 -19.01
CA TRP A 375 6.85 26.66 -18.78
C TRP A 375 7.54 25.29 -18.93
N VAL A 376 8.87 25.28 -18.86
CA VAL A 376 9.69 24.06 -18.94
C VAL A 376 10.49 23.88 -17.65
N THR A 377 10.42 22.69 -17.08
CA THR A 377 11.25 22.30 -15.92
C THR A 377 12.00 21.02 -16.24
N MET A 378 13.29 20.99 -15.91
CA MET A 378 14.19 19.85 -16.13
C MET A 378 14.79 19.37 -14.83
N ASP A 379 15.00 18.04 -14.72
CA ASP A 379 15.89 17.52 -13.70
C ASP A 379 17.31 18.05 -13.91
N ARG A 380 17.88 18.61 -12.84
CA ARG A 380 19.25 19.11 -12.76
C ARG A 380 20.12 18.27 -11.82
N THR A 381 19.65 17.09 -11.43
CA THR A 381 20.38 16.20 -10.52
C THR A 381 21.49 15.48 -11.28
N GLY A 382 22.71 15.46 -10.74
CA GLY A 382 23.83 14.75 -11.37
C GLY A 382 24.08 15.18 -12.83
N ASN A 383 24.04 14.23 -13.74
CA ASN A 383 24.26 14.44 -15.18
C ASN A 383 23.24 15.38 -15.84
N GLY A 384 22.04 15.54 -15.25
CA GLY A 384 21.03 16.47 -15.73
C GLY A 384 21.48 17.94 -15.71
N ALA A 385 22.40 18.29 -14.82
CA ALA A 385 22.95 19.66 -14.74
C ALA A 385 23.62 20.09 -16.04
N GLY A 386 24.44 19.21 -16.64
CA GLY A 386 25.11 19.50 -17.92
C GLY A 386 24.13 19.70 -19.07
N VAL A 387 23.11 18.86 -19.20
CA VAL A 387 22.07 19.00 -20.23
C VAL A 387 21.31 20.31 -20.03
N HIS A 388 20.89 20.62 -18.80
CA HIS A 388 20.17 21.85 -18.48
C HIS A 388 20.97 23.11 -18.85
N ASP A 389 22.27 23.16 -18.53
CA ASP A 389 23.13 24.32 -18.81
C ASP A 389 23.32 24.50 -20.33
N ILE A 390 23.41 23.41 -21.09
CA ILE A 390 23.46 23.46 -22.56
C ILE A 390 22.11 23.95 -23.12
N VAL A 391 20.97 23.44 -22.63
CA VAL A 391 19.63 23.88 -23.06
C VAL A 391 19.44 25.38 -22.82
N LYS A 392 19.89 25.90 -21.66
CA LYS A 392 19.86 27.34 -21.41
C LYS A 392 20.68 28.14 -22.42
N THR A 393 21.82 27.63 -22.82
CA THR A 393 22.69 28.28 -23.79
C THR A 393 22.08 28.22 -25.21
N LEU A 394 21.50 27.09 -25.59
CA LEU A 394 20.94 26.88 -26.95
C LEU A 394 19.58 27.55 -27.16
N TRP A 395 18.85 27.80 -26.10
CA TRP A 395 17.47 28.24 -26.21
C TRP A 395 17.09 29.39 -25.29
N SER A 396 17.06 29.19 -23.96
CA SER A 396 16.65 30.26 -23.04
C SER A 396 17.08 30.03 -21.60
N SER A 397 17.52 31.11 -20.92
CA SER A 397 17.82 31.08 -19.49
C SER A 397 16.58 30.93 -18.61
N ALA A 398 15.37 31.09 -19.16
CA ALA A 398 14.11 30.93 -18.41
C ALA A 398 13.75 29.47 -18.12
N VAL A 399 14.39 28.50 -18.79
CA VAL A 399 14.20 27.08 -18.47
C VAL A 399 14.63 26.78 -17.04
N ARG A 400 13.70 26.20 -16.24
CA ARG A 400 13.95 25.89 -14.84
C ARG A 400 14.70 24.58 -14.67
N GLY A 401 15.66 24.56 -13.77
CA GLY A 401 16.34 23.34 -13.32
C GLY A 401 15.96 23.03 -11.86
N VAL A 402 15.62 21.77 -11.58
CA VAL A 402 15.29 21.28 -10.25
C VAL A 402 16.30 20.23 -9.84
N ASN A 403 16.87 20.36 -8.64
CA ASN A 403 17.68 19.32 -8.02
C ASN A 403 16.84 18.57 -6.99
N TYR A 404 16.65 17.27 -7.16
CA TYR A 404 15.82 16.42 -6.28
C TYR A 404 16.30 16.38 -4.83
N TYR A 405 17.60 16.59 -4.58
CA TYR A 405 18.18 16.53 -3.24
C TYR A 405 18.15 17.86 -2.49
N GLN A 406 17.83 18.97 -3.16
CA GLN A 406 17.70 20.26 -2.48
C GLN A 406 16.52 20.27 -1.51
N ALA A 407 16.52 21.24 -0.58
CA ALA A 407 15.38 21.48 0.31
C ALA A 407 14.10 21.75 -0.50
N ALA A 408 12.97 21.39 0.07
CA ALA A 408 11.66 21.76 -0.48
C ALA A 408 11.51 23.29 -0.49
N SER A 409 10.64 23.82 -1.33
CA SER A 409 10.45 25.25 -1.52
C SER A 409 9.67 25.91 -0.35
N ASP A 410 9.87 27.21 -0.17
CA ASP A 410 9.07 28.01 0.77
C ASP A 410 7.70 28.42 0.19
N LYS A 411 7.23 27.73 -0.84
CA LYS A 411 5.91 27.94 -1.42
C LYS A 411 4.92 26.90 -0.89
N LYS A 412 3.65 27.25 -0.89
CA LYS A 412 2.55 26.28 -0.66
C LYS A 412 2.53 25.25 -1.80
N ILE A 413 2.13 24.02 -1.52
CA ILE A 413 1.97 22.99 -2.55
C ILE A 413 0.69 23.23 -3.35
N VAL A 414 -0.39 23.55 -2.65
CA VAL A 414 -1.68 24.03 -3.20
C VAL A 414 -2.12 25.31 -2.47
N ALA A 415 -2.98 26.10 -3.07
CA ALA A 415 -3.42 27.36 -2.47
C ALA A 415 -4.10 27.18 -1.10
N GLU A 416 -4.75 26.04 -0.90
CA GLU A 416 -5.46 25.67 0.33
C GLU A 416 -4.54 25.25 1.48
N ASP A 417 -3.26 24.99 1.21
CA ASP A 417 -2.31 24.61 2.26
C ASP A 417 -2.10 25.75 3.26
N LYS A 418 -1.97 25.38 4.52
CA LYS A 418 -1.66 26.31 5.59
C LYS A 418 -0.16 26.50 5.81
N THR A 419 0.64 25.55 5.37
CA THR A 419 2.08 25.47 5.54
C THR A 419 2.81 25.47 4.19
N THR A 420 4.08 25.83 4.20
CA THR A 420 4.94 25.73 3.03
C THR A 420 5.33 24.27 2.75
N ALA A 421 5.83 24.00 1.55
CA ALA A 421 6.41 22.69 1.23
C ALA A 421 7.57 22.36 2.15
N HIS A 422 8.44 23.34 2.47
CA HIS A 422 9.58 23.16 3.38
C HIS A 422 9.19 22.71 4.78
N GLU A 423 8.03 23.15 5.28
CA GLU A 423 7.49 22.72 6.58
C GLU A 423 6.82 21.34 6.54
N SER A 424 6.36 20.92 5.37
CA SER A 424 5.54 19.71 5.19
C SER A 424 6.33 18.51 4.72
N VAL A 425 7.36 18.71 3.90
CA VAL A 425 8.14 17.63 3.26
C VAL A 425 9.64 17.85 3.36
N ASN A 426 10.41 16.77 3.33
CA ASN A 426 11.84 16.81 3.64
C ASN A 426 12.73 17.38 2.53
N ARG A 427 12.38 17.18 1.26
CA ARG A 427 13.20 17.52 0.09
C ARG A 427 12.33 17.85 -1.12
N MET A 428 12.97 18.41 -2.16
CA MET A 428 12.32 18.75 -3.42
C MET A 428 11.64 17.54 -4.11
N VAL A 429 12.26 16.37 -4.11
CA VAL A 429 11.62 15.17 -4.68
C VAL A 429 10.31 14.85 -3.97
N SER A 430 10.25 14.99 -2.64
CA SER A 430 9.02 14.78 -1.88
C SER A 430 7.98 15.86 -2.17
N GLU A 431 8.40 17.12 -2.35
CA GLU A 431 7.50 18.20 -2.77
C GLU A 431 6.85 17.91 -4.13
N LEU A 432 7.64 17.45 -5.12
CA LEU A 432 7.15 17.15 -6.46
C LEU A 432 6.08 16.06 -6.42
N TRP A 433 6.32 14.97 -5.71
CA TRP A 433 5.40 13.83 -5.61
C TRP A 433 4.17 14.15 -4.76
N VAL A 434 4.34 14.83 -3.64
CA VAL A 434 3.21 15.26 -2.80
C VAL A 434 2.37 16.32 -3.52
N ALA A 435 2.99 17.17 -4.35
CA ALA A 435 2.26 18.09 -5.20
C ALA A 435 1.35 17.35 -6.19
N LEU A 436 1.89 16.34 -6.89
CA LEU A 436 1.08 15.55 -7.82
C LEU A 436 -0.09 14.89 -7.12
N ARG A 437 0.15 14.25 -5.95
CA ARG A 437 -0.91 13.68 -5.12
C ARG A 437 -1.99 14.70 -4.77
N LYS A 438 -1.60 15.85 -4.20
CA LYS A 438 -2.56 16.89 -3.79
C LYS A 438 -3.35 17.46 -4.96
N TRP A 439 -2.69 17.68 -6.10
CA TRP A 439 -3.39 18.19 -7.28
C TRP A 439 -4.38 17.18 -7.87
N MET A 440 -4.07 15.89 -7.83
CA MET A 440 -5.03 14.83 -8.16
C MET A 440 -6.19 14.78 -7.16
N ASP A 441 -5.90 14.85 -5.87
CA ASP A 441 -6.89 14.80 -4.79
C ASP A 441 -7.89 15.95 -4.85
N TYR A 442 -7.40 17.17 -5.13
CA TYR A 442 -8.26 18.35 -5.33
C TYR A 442 -8.95 18.40 -6.71
N GLY A 443 -8.77 17.37 -7.54
CA GLY A 443 -9.32 17.33 -8.89
C GLY A 443 -8.80 18.46 -9.78
N ARG A 444 -7.49 18.75 -9.68
CA ARG A 444 -6.80 19.79 -10.46
C ARG A 444 -5.74 19.22 -11.42
N PHE A 445 -5.45 17.93 -11.33
CA PHE A 445 -4.56 17.24 -12.26
C PHE A 445 -5.27 16.07 -12.91
N PHE A 446 -5.18 16.00 -14.22
CA PHE A 446 -5.78 14.93 -15.03
C PHE A 446 -4.78 14.33 -16.00
N ILE A 447 -5.04 13.11 -16.43
CA ILE A 447 -4.30 12.37 -17.44
C ILE A 447 -5.26 12.15 -18.60
N LEU A 448 -4.83 12.54 -19.81
CA LEU A 448 -5.63 12.31 -20.99
C LEU A 448 -5.80 10.79 -21.23
N PRO A 449 -7.03 10.28 -21.54
CA PRO A 449 -7.28 8.84 -21.67
C PRO A 449 -6.38 8.10 -22.68
N GLU A 450 -5.83 8.79 -23.66
CA GLU A 450 -4.92 8.26 -24.67
C GLU A 450 -3.49 8.04 -24.16
N VAL A 451 -3.16 8.54 -22.96
CA VAL A 451 -1.85 8.28 -22.34
C VAL A 451 -1.84 6.86 -21.79
N SER A 452 -0.90 6.03 -22.25
CA SER A 452 -0.74 4.67 -21.73
C SER A 452 -0.33 4.69 -20.27
N LEU A 453 -1.08 3.97 -19.44
CA LEU A 453 -0.79 3.77 -18.02
C LEU A 453 0.03 2.50 -17.76
N ASP A 454 0.40 1.72 -18.76
CA ASP A 454 1.10 0.43 -18.59
C ASP A 454 2.40 0.56 -17.78
N LYS A 455 3.16 1.64 -18.01
CA LYS A 455 4.38 1.96 -17.27
C LYS A 455 4.16 3.04 -16.23
N LEU A 456 3.48 4.12 -16.59
CA LEU A 456 3.21 5.24 -15.70
C LEU A 456 2.39 4.82 -14.46
N GLY A 457 1.35 4.01 -14.63
CA GLY A 457 0.47 3.58 -13.54
C GLY A 457 1.23 2.88 -12.42
N PRO A 458 1.97 1.77 -12.68
CA PRO A 458 2.80 1.12 -11.66
C PRO A 458 3.84 2.04 -11.01
N GLN A 459 4.43 2.99 -11.74
CA GLN A 459 5.38 3.95 -11.20
C GLN A 459 4.70 4.92 -10.22
N LEU A 460 3.54 5.46 -10.56
CA LEU A 460 2.78 6.38 -9.71
C LEU A 460 2.26 5.69 -8.44
N VAL A 461 1.64 4.53 -8.60
CA VAL A 461 1.01 3.79 -7.49
C VAL A 461 2.04 3.08 -6.61
N GLY A 462 3.15 2.63 -7.20
CA GLY A 462 4.17 1.87 -6.48
C GLY A 462 5.04 2.71 -5.54
N ARG A 463 5.14 4.03 -5.74
CA ARG A 463 5.99 4.91 -4.91
C ARG A 463 5.42 5.06 -3.51
N GLN A 464 6.27 4.92 -2.49
CA GLN A 464 5.87 4.97 -1.08
C GLN A 464 6.19 6.32 -0.43
N ILE A 465 5.41 6.66 0.61
CA ILE A 465 5.63 7.83 1.45
C ILE A 465 5.68 7.40 2.91
N SER A 466 6.65 7.92 3.64
CA SER A 466 6.72 7.81 5.09
C SER A 466 6.12 9.06 5.70
N LEU A 467 5.05 8.89 6.47
CA LEU A 467 4.40 9.97 7.21
C LEU A 467 5.13 10.20 8.53
N GLY A 468 5.47 11.45 8.84
CA GLY A 468 6.22 11.80 10.05
C GLY A 468 6.01 13.24 10.46
N LYS A 469 6.95 13.79 11.23
CA LYS A 469 6.98 15.23 11.53
C LYS A 469 7.08 16.05 10.23
N VAL A 470 7.82 15.50 9.27
CA VAL A 470 7.95 15.97 7.90
C VAL A 470 7.83 14.75 7.01
N ASP A 471 6.96 14.79 6.01
CA ASP A 471 6.72 13.67 5.14
C ASP A 471 7.89 13.43 4.17
N ALA A 472 8.20 12.18 3.90
CA ALA A 472 9.31 11.79 3.04
C ALA A 472 8.86 10.74 2.01
N VAL A 473 9.05 11.04 0.74
CA VAL A 473 8.87 10.05 -0.33
C VAL A 473 10.12 9.19 -0.43
N GLU A 474 9.95 7.88 -0.59
CA GLU A 474 11.06 6.93 -0.70
C GLU A 474 12.05 7.34 -1.81
N SER A 475 13.32 6.97 -1.64
CA SER A 475 14.33 7.23 -2.65
C SER A 475 14.09 6.41 -3.92
N LYS A 476 14.61 6.86 -5.08
CA LYS A 476 14.58 6.10 -6.35
C LYS A 476 15.26 4.73 -6.16
N LYS A 477 16.32 4.68 -5.36
CA LYS A 477 17.03 3.44 -5.03
C LYS A 477 16.15 2.46 -4.26
N ASP A 478 15.51 2.90 -3.16
CA ASP A 478 14.64 2.02 -2.36
C ASP A 478 13.46 1.50 -3.19
N PHE A 479 12.93 2.35 -4.08
CA PHE A 479 11.88 1.97 -5.02
C PHE A 479 12.33 0.85 -5.97
N THR A 480 13.52 0.99 -6.58
CA THR A 480 14.07 -0.02 -7.50
C THR A 480 14.55 -1.29 -6.78
N ASP A 481 15.08 -1.17 -5.55
CA ASP A 481 15.46 -2.31 -4.73
C ASP A 481 14.28 -3.24 -4.38
N ARG A 482 13.04 -2.73 -4.48
CA ARG A 482 11.79 -3.52 -4.39
C ARG A 482 11.37 -4.17 -5.72
N ASN A 483 12.27 -4.27 -6.70
CA ASN A 483 12.03 -4.80 -8.06
C ASN A 483 11.02 -3.99 -8.89
N ASN A 484 10.88 -2.69 -8.62
CA ASN A 484 10.15 -1.80 -9.49
C ASN A 484 11.07 -1.26 -10.60
N PRO A 485 10.55 -1.01 -11.81
CA PRO A 485 11.31 -0.28 -12.84
C PRO A 485 11.55 1.16 -12.38
N SER A 486 12.59 1.81 -12.91
CA SER A 486 12.85 3.23 -12.65
C SER A 486 11.61 4.10 -12.90
N PRO A 487 11.27 5.07 -12.02
CA PRO A 487 10.06 5.86 -12.11
C PRO A 487 10.17 7.06 -13.10
N ASP A 488 10.89 6.89 -14.20
CA ASP A 488 11.27 7.96 -15.12
C ASP A 488 10.06 8.70 -15.73
N GLU A 489 8.96 7.99 -16.03
CA GLU A 489 7.73 8.60 -16.56
C GLU A 489 6.99 9.39 -15.49
N ALA A 490 6.95 8.87 -14.26
CA ALA A 490 6.34 9.55 -13.13
C ALA A 490 7.17 10.78 -12.72
N ASP A 491 8.50 10.68 -12.66
CA ASP A 491 9.37 11.80 -12.34
C ASP A 491 9.24 12.93 -13.38
N ALA A 492 9.22 12.62 -14.70
CA ALA A 492 8.95 13.61 -15.74
C ALA A 492 7.56 14.27 -15.56
N THR A 493 6.53 13.49 -15.16
CA THR A 493 5.18 14.00 -14.91
C THR A 493 5.15 14.95 -13.72
N THR A 494 5.87 14.67 -12.63
CA THR A 494 5.97 15.55 -11.47
C THR A 494 6.67 16.87 -11.81
N LEU A 495 7.73 16.83 -12.65
CA LEU A 495 8.41 18.03 -13.15
C LEU A 495 7.50 18.87 -14.05
N MET A 496 6.67 18.25 -14.89
CA MET A 496 5.70 18.95 -15.72
C MET A 496 4.69 19.70 -14.86
N LEU A 497 4.14 19.06 -13.82
CA LEU A 497 3.25 19.74 -12.87
C LEU A 497 3.98 20.88 -12.14
N HIS A 498 5.21 20.65 -11.71
CA HIS A 498 6.02 21.70 -11.06
C HIS A 498 6.19 22.92 -11.97
N SER A 499 6.42 22.69 -13.27
CA SER A 499 6.50 23.78 -14.24
C SER A 499 5.22 24.62 -14.28
N ALA A 500 4.06 23.98 -14.35
CA ALA A 500 2.77 24.65 -14.31
C ALA A 500 2.57 25.43 -13.00
N ARG A 501 2.90 24.83 -11.85
CA ARG A 501 2.81 25.47 -10.53
C ARG A 501 3.66 26.74 -10.42
N MET A 502 4.88 26.71 -10.98
CA MET A 502 5.81 27.84 -10.87
C MET A 502 5.53 28.95 -11.88
N ALA A 503 4.99 28.62 -13.05
CA ALA A 503 4.74 29.57 -14.13
C ALA A 503 3.37 30.25 -14.05
N SER A 504 2.35 29.57 -13.50
CA SER A 504 0.97 30.06 -13.51
C SER A 504 0.68 31.21 -12.54
N GLY A 505 1.47 31.35 -11.47
CA GLY A 505 1.13 32.28 -10.38
C GLY A 505 -0.10 31.91 -9.54
N GLU A 506 -0.73 30.75 -9.81
CA GLU A 506 -1.93 30.27 -9.11
C GLU A 506 -1.69 29.88 -7.65
N ILE A 507 -0.44 29.70 -7.26
CA ILE A 507 -0.05 29.42 -5.88
C ILE A 507 0.58 30.67 -5.30
N PRO A 508 -0.14 31.40 -4.44
CA PRO A 508 0.40 32.60 -3.81
C PRO A 508 1.62 32.26 -2.92
N ALA A 509 2.56 33.16 -2.84
CA ALA A 509 3.59 33.10 -1.81
C ALA A 509 2.91 33.24 -0.44
N VAL A 510 3.43 32.51 0.57
CA VAL A 510 2.99 32.68 1.96
C VAL A 510 3.38 34.08 2.41
N THR A 511 2.43 34.88 2.87
CA THR A 511 2.73 36.20 3.43
C THR A 511 3.30 36.05 4.84
N GLN A 512 4.18 36.99 5.27
CA GLN A 512 4.77 36.95 6.61
C GLN A 512 3.72 36.99 7.73
N ASP A 513 2.57 37.61 7.49
CA ASP A 513 1.46 37.67 8.46
C ASP A 513 0.76 36.30 8.66
N GLU A 514 0.74 35.45 7.64
CA GLU A 514 0.23 34.07 7.76
C GLU A 514 1.19 33.18 8.55
N VAL A 515 2.49 33.42 8.50
CA VAL A 515 3.51 32.67 9.26
C VAL A 515 3.44 32.99 10.74
N SER A 516 3.23 34.26 11.12
CA SER A 516 3.19 34.67 12.52
C SER A 516 1.96 34.15 13.28
N THR A 517 0.82 34.03 12.61
CA THR A 517 -0.42 33.49 13.22
C THR A 517 -0.37 31.98 13.44
N PHE A 518 0.53 31.28 12.74
CA PHE A 518 0.62 29.81 12.75
C PHE A 518 1.52 29.23 13.84
N VAL A 519 2.48 29.98 14.34
CA VAL A 519 3.43 29.50 15.37
C VAL A 519 2.75 29.27 16.71
N GLU A 520 1.64 29.99 16.98
CA GLU A 520 0.91 29.88 18.26
C GLU A 520 -0.16 28.77 18.31
N VAL A 521 -0.71 28.32 17.17
CA VAL A 521 -1.90 27.42 17.17
C VAL A 521 -1.56 25.95 16.96
N ASN A 522 -0.38 25.56 16.45
CA ASN A 522 -0.16 24.21 15.92
C ASN A 522 0.84 23.32 16.65
N ARG A 523 0.94 23.38 17.98
CA ARG A 523 1.64 22.29 18.72
C ARG A 523 0.82 21.00 18.91
N GLY A 524 -0.42 20.93 18.45
CA GLY A 524 -1.31 19.82 18.76
C GLY A 524 -2.20 19.21 17.68
N GLN A 525 -2.32 19.77 16.47
CA GLN A 525 -3.33 19.29 15.51
C GLN A 525 -2.77 18.99 14.14
N ARG A 526 -2.62 17.70 13.84
CA ARG A 526 -2.30 17.18 12.50
C ARG A 526 -3.36 16.21 12.05
N PHE A 527 -4.44 16.68 11.47
CA PHE A 527 -5.26 15.96 10.50
C PHE A 527 -6.18 16.96 9.79
N ALA A 528 -6.03 17.08 8.47
CA ALA A 528 -6.90 17.93 7.65
C ALA A 528 -8.26 17.26 7.50
N ALA A 529 -9.33 18.00 7.80
CA ALA A 529 -10.69 17.60 7.50
C ALA A 529 -10.97 17.77 6.01
N TYR A 530 -11.55 16.74 5.39
CA TYR A 530 -12.12 16.81 4.04
C TYR A 530 -13.41 17.64 4.05
N ARG A 531 -13.59 18.43 2.99
CA ARG A 531 -14.85 19.16 2.73
C ARG A 531 -15.55 18.55 1.53
N GLU A 532 -16.74 18.02 1.73
CA GLU A 532 -17.78 17.96 0.71
C GLU A 532 -18.80 19.05 0.97
N GLY A 533 -19.13 19.84 -0.07
CA GLY A 533 -20.27 20.73 -0.04
C GLY A 533 -20.18 21.96 0.86
N GLY A 534 -19.04 22.62 0.97
CA GLY A 534 -19.00 24.02 1.50
C GLY A 534 -19.20 24.22 3.00
N ALA A 535 -19.38 23.18 3.81
CA ALA A 535 -19.50 23.29 5.26
C ALA A 535 -18.31 22.63 5.95
N ILE A 536 -17.70 23.32 6.92
CA ILE A 536 -16.68 22.75 7.81
C ILE A 536 -17.39 21.86 8.81
N VAL A 537 -17.19 20.54 8.74
CA VAL A 537 -17.50 19.68 9.87
C VAL A 537 -16.24 19.63 10.73
N GLY A 538 -16.18 20.47 11.73
CA GLY A 538 -15.09 20.50 12.70
C GLY A 538 -15.06 19.19 13.49
N ILE A 539 -13.92 18.51 13.52
CA ILE A 539 -13.60 17.56 14.56
C ILE A 539 -13.10 18.40 15.74
N THR A 540 -14.01 18.70 16.65
CA THR A 540 -13.67 19.31 17.93
C THR A 540 -12.93 18.30 18.80
N ASP A 541 -11.86 18.77 19.43
CA ASP A 541 -11.12 18.17 20.52
C ASP A 541 -11.93 17.21 21.42
N ARG A 542 -11.54 15.95 21.41
CA ARG A 542 -11.85 14.99 22.48
C ARG A 542 -10.60 14.30 23.04
N PHE A 543 -9.44 14.94 22.92
CA PHE A 543 -8.21 14.47 23.57
C PHE A 543 -7.58 15.49 24.53
N SER A 544 -8.26 16.58 24.86
CA SER A 544 -7.82 17.51 25.91
C SER A 544 -8.32 17.15 27.33
N GLY A 545 -8.92 15.96 27.51
CA GLY A 545 -9.52 15.55 28.79
C GLY A 545 -8.78 14.47 29.57
N LEU A 546 -7.53 14.17 29.26
CA LEU A 546 -6.79 13.09 29.94
C LEU A 546 -5.45 13.50 30.57
N ASN A 547 -5.19 14.79 30.74
CA ASN A 547 -4.00 15.26 31.44
C ASN A 547 -4.32 16.46 32.35
N ASP A 548 -5.25 16.31 33.28
CA ASP A 548 -5.37 17.17 34.46
C ASP A 548 -6.18 16.46 35.52
N GLU A 549 -5.57 15.48 36.20
CA GLU A 549 -5.85 15.11 37.59
C GLU A 549 -4.65 14.32 38.11
N GLY A 550 -3.84 14.96 38.91
CA GLY A 550 -2.72 14.29 39.59
C GLY A 550 -1.59 15.24 40.03
N GLY A 551 -1.94 16.37 40.58
CA GLY A 551 -1.01 17.23 41.28
C GLY A 551 -1.56 17.57 42.67
N ALA A 552 -0.75 17.32 43.69
CA ALA A 552 -0.85 17.61 45.10
C ALA A 552 -1.47 16.45 45.95
N ASP A 553 -0.68 15.80 46.78
CA ASP A 553 -0.18 16.27 48.04
C ASP A 553 0.85 15.26 48.61
N SER A 554 2.04 15.74 48.79
CA SER A 554 3.01 15.20 49.74
C SER A 554 2.64 15.76 51.11
N GLU A 555 2.37 14.88 52.08
CA GLU A 555 2.78 15.05 53.46
C GLU A 555 2.45 13.80 54.26
N ASP A 556 3.51 13.33 54.99
CA ASP A 556 3.49 12.54 56.22
C ASP A 556 3.01 11.06 56.18
N PHE A 557 3.92 10.14 56.08
CA PHE A 557 4.50 9.23 57.11
C PHE A 557 5.40 8.18 56.41
#